data_3f1021374f9f50951441b77da1fd9201
#
_entry.id   3f1021374f9f50951441b77da1fd9201
#
_cell.length_a   1.000
_cell.length_b   1.000
_cell.length_c   1.000
_cell.angle_alpha   90.00
_cell.angle_beta   90.00
_cell.angle_gamma   90.00
#
_symmetry.space_group_name_H-M   'P 1'
#
loop_
_entity.id
_entity.type
_entity.pdbx_description
1 polymer ?
#
loop_
_entity_poly.entity_id
_entity_poly.type
_entity_poly.pdbx_seq_one_letter_code
_entity_poly.pdbx_strand_id
1 'polypeptide(L)' 'MTSLVTDPNLPDADDFYEKLIAMHHGLSDAESALVNAKLVLLLANHIGDPTVLAQAMAAARHGVASSLQDGTPTPGGMR' A
#
# COMPACT_ATOMS: atom_id res chain seq x y z
N MET A 1 1.17 -11.11 -21.86
CA MET A 1 1.32 -11.35 -20.42
C MET A 1 1.18 -10.05 -19.66
N THR A 2 0.43 -10.09 -18.56
CA THR A 2 0.16 -8.90 -17.77
C THR A 2 1.27 -8.69 -16.74
N SER A 3 1.72 -7.45 -16.60
CA SER A 3 2.67 -7.10 -15.56
C SER A 3 2.28 -5.78 -14.93
N LEU A 4 2.88 -5.50 -13.77
CA LEU A 4 2.57 -4.27 -13.04
C LEU A 4 2.92 -3.05 -13.87
N VAL A 5 1.97 -2.12 -13.97
CA VAL A 5 2.19 -0.83 -14.61
C VAL A 5 2.78 0.11 -13.56
N THR A 6 3.99 0.60 -13.82
CA THR A 6 4.69 1.47 -12.87
C THR A 6 4.79 2.92 -13.38
N ASP A 7 4.56 3.14 -14.67
CA ASP A 7 4.48 4.50 -15.19
C ASP A 7 3.15 5.14 -14.76
N PRO A 8 3.08 6.48 -14.74
CA PRO A 8 1.81 7.15 -14.40
C PRO A 8 0.67 6.65 -15.26
N ASN A 9 -0.35 6.12 -14.61
CA ASN A 9 -1.48 5.49 -15.29
C ASN A 9 -2.82 6.02 -14.79
N LEU A 10 -2.79 6.82 -13.74
CA LEU A 10 -3.98 7.39 -13.14
C LEU A 10 -4.20 8.77 -13.76
N PRO A 11 -5.39 9.05 -14.36
CA PRO A 11 -5.61 10.33 -15.06
C PRO A 11 -5.42 11.55 -14.18
N ASP A 12 -5.80 11.47 -12.91
CA ASP A 12 -5.66 12.58 -11.98
C ASP A 12 -5.25 12.01 -10.62
N ALA A 13 -3.94 11.83 -10.46
CA ALA A 13 -3.41 11.22 -9.24
C ALA A 13 -3.65 12.09 -8.01
N ASP A 14 -3.59 13.43 -8.18
CA ASP A 14 -3.83 14.34 -7.06
C ASP A 14 -5.26 14.25 -6.57
N ASP A 15 -6.21 14.16 -7.47
CA ASP A 15 -7.61 13.99 -7.11
C ASP A 15 -7.84 12.68 -6.37
N PHE A 16 -7.23 11.60 -6.86
CA PHE A 16 -7.32 10.31 -6.18
C PHE A 16 -6.74 10.39 -4.78
N TYR A 17 -5.60 11.05 -4.62
CA TYR A 17 -4.93 11.18 -3.33
C TYR A 17 -5.80 11.96 -2.35
N GLU A 18 -6.44 13.04 -2.81
CA GLU A 18 -7.35 13.80 -1.96
C GLU A 18 -8.52 12.95 -1.47
N LYS A 19 -9.07 12.13 -2.36
CA LYS A 19 -10.16 11.23 -2.00
C LYS A 19 -9.71 10.16 -1.01
N LEU A 20 -8.49 9.68 -1.19
CA LEU A 20 -7.92 8.70 -0.27
C LEU A 20 -7.78 9.28 1.14
N ILE A 21 -7.27 10.50 1.22
CA ILE A 21 -7.15 11.19 2.50
C ILE A 21 -8.54 11.41 3.13
N ALA A 22 -9.49 11.86 2.31
CA ALA A 22 -10.85 12.12 2.78
C ALA A 22 -11.52 10.86 3.32
N MET A 23 -11.20 9.70 2.75
CA MET A 23 -11.73 8.42 3.21
C MET A 23 -11.36 8.14 4.66
N HIS A 24 -10.21 8.67 5.12
CA HIS A 24 -9.74 8.47 6.48
C HIS A 24 -10.26 9.51 7.47
N HIS A 25 -11.00 10.49 6.99
CA HIS A 25 -11.45 11.60 7.83
C HIS A 25 -12.35 11.10 8.96
N GLY A 26 -12.03 11.50 10.18
CA GLY A 26 -12.85 11.13 11.34
C GLY A 26 -12.61 9.73 11.89
N LEU A 27 -11.64 8.99 11.33
CA LEU A 27 -11.33 7.63 11.78
C LEU A 27 -10.16 7.62 12.75
N SER A 28 -10.19 6.69 13.70
CA SER A 28 -9.03 6.42 14.55
C SER A 28 -7.94 5.74 13.73
N ASP A 29 -6.74 5.64 14.29
CA ASP A 29 -5.63 4.94 13.62
C ASP A 29 -6.00 3.48 13.33
N ALA A 30 -6.63 2.80 14.29
CA ALA A 30 -7.04 1.42 14.08
C ALA A 30 -8.09 1.29 12.99
N GLU A 31 -9.04 2.23 12.97
CA GLU A 31 -10.08 2.22 11.94
C GLU A 31 -9.49 2.53 10.56
N SER A 32 -8.54 3.47 10.49
CA SER A 32 -7.86 3.79 9.24
C SER A 32 -7.10 2.58 8.70
N ALA A 33 -6.41 1.84 9.58
CA ALA A 33 -5.70 0.64 9.17
C ALA A 33 -6.67 -0.41 8.62
N LEU A 34 -7.83 -0.56 9.25
CA LEU A 34 -8.84 -1.51 8.78
C LEU A 34 -9.39 -1.11 7.41
N VAL A 35 -9.68 0.17 7.22
CA VAL A 35 -10.20 0.66 5.95
C VAL A 35 -9.18 0.46 4.84
N ASN A 36 -7.91 0.73 5.12
CA ASN A 36 -6.85 0.49 4.14
C ASN A 36 -6.76 -0.99 3.76
N ALA A 37 -6.83 -1.88 4.75
CA ALA A 37 -6.78 -3.32 4.48
C ALA A 37 -7.95 -3.75 3.59
N LYS A 38 -9.14 -3.25 3.87
CA LYS A 38 -10.32 -3.54 3.05
C LYS A 38 -10.16 -3.01 1.64
N LEU A 39 -9.64 -1.80 1.49
CA LEU A 39 -9.41 -1.20 0.18
C LEU A 39 -8.45 -2.05 -0.64
N VAL A 40 -7.36 -2.50 -0.02
CA VAL A 40 -6.38 -3.35 -0.70
C VAL A 40 -7.05 -4.63 -1.22
N LEU A 41 -7.90 -5.26 -0.38
CA LEU A 41 -8.58 -6.49 -0.79
C LEU A 41 -9.57 -6.25 -1.92
N LEU A 42 -10.30 -5.13 -1.88
CA LEU A 42 -11.24 -4.79 -2.93
C LEU A 42 -10.51 -4.55 -4.26
N LEU A 43 -9.41 -3.80 -4.22
CA LEU A 43 -8.62 -3.53 -5.42
C LEU A 43 -7.95 -4.80 -5.93
N ALA A 44 -7.46 -5.64 -5.03
CA ALA A 44 -6.84 -6.91 -5.43
C ALA A 44 -7.85 -7.81 -6.14
N ASN A 45 -9.07 -7.86 -5.61
CA ASN A 45 -10.13 -8.64 -6.25
C ASN A 45 -10.47 -8.08 -7.63
N HIS A 46 -10.51 -6.77 -7.76
CA HIS A 46 -10.80 -6.14 -9.04
C HIS A 46 -9.70 -6.43 -10.07
N ILE A 47 -8.43 -6.37 -9.66
CA ILE A 47 -7.29 -6.66 -10.53
C ILE A 47 -7.31 -8.13 -10.94
N GLY A 48 -7.48 -9.03 -9.97
CA GLY A 48 -7.68 -10.45 -10.22
C GLY A 48 -6.48 -11.21 -10.77
N ASP A 49 -5.28 -10.61 -10.76
CA ASP A 49 -4.07 -11.21 -11.32
C ASP A 49 -3.03 -11.38 -10.21
N PRO A 50 -2.84 -12.61 -9.70
CA PRO A 50 -1.90 -12.83 -8.58
C PRO A 50 -0.46 -12.43 -8.90
N THR A 51 -0.05 -12.56 -10.16
CA THR A 51 1.31 -12.18 -10.56
C THR A 51 1.50 -10.67 -10.43
N VAL A 52 0.55 -9.89 -10.94
CA VAL A 52 0.59 -8.43 -10.83
C VAL A 52 0.55 -8.02 -9.36
N LEU A 53 -0.29 -8.67 -8.56
CA LEU A 53 -0.41 -8.34 -7.14
C LEU A 53 0.88 -8.63 -6.39
N ALA A 54 1.56 -9.74 -6.71
CA ALA A 54 2.86 -10.05 -6.10
C ALA A 54 3.90 -9.00 -6.47
N GLN A 55 3.91 -8.54 -7.72
CA GLN A 55 4.82 -7.49 -8.16
C GLN A 55 4.54 -6.19 -7.42
N ALA A 56 3.27 -5.86 -7.21
CA ALA A 56 2.88 -4.65 -6.48
C ALA A 56 3.35 -4.72 -5.02
N MET A 57 3.19 -5.88 -4.39
CA MET A 57 3.63 -6.05 -3.01
C MET A 57 5.13 -5.87 -2.87
N ALA A 58 5.91 -6.44 -3.80
CA ALA A 58 7.35 -6.30 -3.79
C ALA A 58 7.76 -4.84 -4.00
N ALA A 59 7.11 -4.15 -4.93
CA ALA A 59 7.39 -2.74 -5.19
C ALA A 59 7.06 -1.88 -3.97
N ALA A 60 5.96 -2.19 -3.28
CA ALA A 60 5.54 -1.44 -2.10
C ALA A 60 6.51 -1.59 -0.93
N ARG A 61 7.15 -2.76 -0.81
CA ARG A 61 8.12 -3.01 0.25
C ARG A 61 9.49 -2.46 -0.04
N HIS A 62 9.78 -2.16 -1.29
CA HIS A 62 11.11 -1.72 -1.69
C HIS A 62 11.52 -0.46 -0.94
N GLY A 63 12.68 -0.51 -0.31
CA GLY A 63 13.22 0.62 0.44
C GLY A 63 12.64 0.77 1.83
N VAL A 64 11.52 0.13 2.12
CA VAL A 64 10.88 0.23 3.44
C VAL A 64 11.37 -0.87 4.37
N ALA A 65 11.27 -2.12 3.91
CA ALA A 65 11.65 -3.26 4.75
C ALA A 65 13.14 -3.24 5.07
N SER A 66 13.99 -2.87 4.11
CA SER A 66 15.42 -2.81 4.37
C SER A 66 15.76 -1.73 5.38
N SER A 67 15.09 -0.59 5.35
CA SER A 67 15.30 0.46 6.36
C SER A 67 14.92 -0.02 7.75
N LEU A 68 13.82 -0.71 7.87
CA LEU A 68 13.35 -1.21 9.17
C LEU A 68 14.26 -2.30 9.71
N GLN A 69 14.81 -3.12 8.84
CA GLN A 69 15.71 -4.21 9.27
C GLN A 69 17.07 -3.70 9.69
N ASP A 70 17.53 -2.64 9.11
CA ASP A 70 18.81 -2.04 9.48
C ASP A 70 18.74 -1.41 10.85
N GLY A 71 17.60 -1.07 11.23
CA GLY A 71 17.40 -0.51 12.54
C GLY A 71 17.55 -1.51 13.60
N THR A 72 17.84 -2.08 13.72
CA THR A 72 17.70 -2.90 14.29
C THR A 72 17.19 -3.15 15.32
N PRO A 73 17.36 -3.38 15.61
CA PRO A 73 16.70 -3.86 16.10
C PRO A 73 15.97 -3.68 16.98
N THR A 74 15.98 -3.73 16.91
CA THR A 74 15.32 -3.56 17.42
C THR A 74 14.96 -3.40 18.12
N PRO A 75 14.98 -3.44 18.51
CA PRO A 75 14.48 -3.32 19.11
C PRO A 75 14.20 -3.24 19.68
N GLY A 76 14.45 -3.41 20.00
CA GLY A 76 14.11 -3.31 20.39
C GLY A 76 14.05 -3.15 20.45
N GLY A 77 14.18 -3.32 20.60
CA GLY A 77 14.00 -3.03 20.57
C GLY A 77 13.86 -2.93 20.26
N MET A 78 13.68 -3.10 20.50
CA MET A 78 13.40 -3.01 20.16
C MET A 78 13.30 -3.13 19.68
N ARG A 79 13.37 -3.47 19.96
CA ARG A 79 13.10 -3.67 19.53
C ARG A 79 12.77 -3.73 19.45
#